data_4e9f1624d9e745ecccb03647a086e4d9
#
_entry.id   4e9f1624d9e745ecccb03647a086e4d9
#
_cell.length_a   1.000
_cell.length_b   1.000
_cell.length_c   1.000
_cell.angle_alpha   90.00
_cell.angle_beta   90.00
_cell.angle_gamma   90.00
#
_symmetry.space_group_name_H-M   'P 1'
#
loop_
_entity.id
_entity.type
_entity.pdbx_description
1 polymer ?
#
loop_
_entity_poly.entity_id
_entity_poly.type
_entity_poly.pdbx_seq_one_letter_code
_entity_poly.pdbx_strand_id
1 'polypeptide(L)'
;DREGNDTFDWLEGIGKELGSATCPINWPIGSGKNFRGVYDRDTRKVLVFSDTQKGTKEGIEEEIPVDDPHLLDVVSLEQKETLEEEIELLDGAAAEFDQEKVSKGELSPVFFGSALINFGVETFLKHFLALTSSPLPRPADCGVVAPMTEEFSAFVFKIQANLNKNHRARIAFLRTCSGRFAAGMEVYHVQGVNKLRLLHP
;
A
#
# COMPACT_ATOMS: atom_id res chain seq x y z
N ASP A 1 -8.04 -9.18 -12.31
CA ASP A 1 -7.82 -10.45 -13.02
C ASP A 1 -9.07 -11.36 -12.98
N ARG A 2 -10.02 -11.10 -12.10
CA ARG A 2 -11.33 -11.79 -12.01
C ARG A 2 -12.43 -10.76 -11.85
N GLU A 3 -13.65 -11.12 -12.27
CA GLU A 3 -14.84 -10.31 -11.97
C GLU A 3 -15.01 -10.26 -10.45
N GLY A 4 -15.19 -9.07 -9.93
CA GLY A 4 -15.41 -8.78 -8.52
C GLY A 4 -16.76 -8.16 -8.25
N ASN A 5 -17.02 -7.83 -7.00
CA ASN A 5 -18.15 -7.01 -6.60
C ASN A 5 -17.97 -5.57 -7.11
N ASP A 6 -19.02 -4.80 -7.00
CA ASP A 6 -18.99 -3.37 -7.31
C ASP A 6 -17.86 -2.65 -6.55
N THR A 7 -17.21 -1.72 -7.23
CA THR A 7 -16.04 -1.02 -6.70
C THR A 7 -16.41 -0.08 -5.55
N PHE A 8 -17.58 0.53 -5.61
CA PHE A 8 -18.10 1.39 -4.54
C PHE A 8 -18.47 0.57 -3.29
N ASP A 9 -19.05 -0.63 -3.46
CA ASP A 9 -19.32 -1.54 -2.35
C ASP A 9 -18.03 -1.93 -1.60
N TRP A 10 -16.93 -2.13 -2.33
CA TRP A 10 -15.62 -2.38 -1.73
C TRP A 10 -15.13 -1.19 -0.90
N LEU A 11 -15.25 0.04 -1.39
CA LEU A 11 -14.85 1.24 -0.64
C LEU A 11 -15.66 1.38 0.65
N GLU A 12 -16.98 1.20 0.57
CA GLU A 12 -17.85 1.26 1.74
C GLU A 12 -17.51 0.17 2.76
N GLY A 13 -17.30 -1.06 2.29
CA GLY A 13 -16.90 -2.20 3.13
C GLY A 13 -15.58 -1.96 3.85
N ILE A 14 -14.55 -1.49 3.14
CA ILE A 14 -13.23 -1.16 3.72
C ILE A 14 -13.38 -0.06 4.77
N GLY A 15 -14.12 1.00 4.46
CA GLY A 15 -14.36 2.10 5.40
C GLY A 15 -15.02 1.65 6.70
N LYS A 16 -16.02 0.77 6.60
CA LYS A 16 -16.70 0.18 7.76
C LYS A 16 -15.78 -0.70 8.60
N GLU A 17 -15.00 -1.56 7.96
CA GLU A 17 -14.07 -2.48 8.66
C GLU A 17 -12.92 -1.74 9.35
N LEU A 18 -12.36 -0.72 8.70
CA LEU A 18 -11.25 0.06 9.26
C LEU A 18 -11.71 1.17 10.22
N GLY A 19 -12.98 1.57 10.17
CA GLY A 19 -13.48 2.70 10.92
C GLY A 19 -12.87 4.05 10.50
N SER A 20 -12.42 4.17 9.26
CA SER A 20 -11.80 5.37 8.68
C SER A 20 -12.42 5.70 7.33
N ALA A 21 -12.35 6.97 6.91
CA ALA A 21 -12.76 7.34 5.57
C ALA A 21 -11.84 6.68 4.53
N THR A 22 -12.37 6.35 3.36
CA THR A 22 -11.62 5.81 2.22
C THR A 22 -11.39 6.87 1.17
N CYS A 23 -10.16 6.92 0.62
CA CYS A 23 -9.80 7.79 -0.48
C CYS A 23 -9.24 6.95 -1.63
N PRO A 24 -9.99 6.66 -2.68
CA PRO A 24 -9.47 5.97 -3.85
C PRO A 24 -8.48 6.89 -4.59
N ILE A 25 -7.26 6.41 -4.77
CA ILE A 25 -6.19 7.13 -5.49
C ILE A 25 -6.27 6.82 -6.98
N ASN A 26 -6.59 5.56 -7.31
CA ASN A 26 -6.86 5.16 -8.69
C ASN A 26 -8.22 4.46 -8.78
N TRP A 27 -8.75 4.33 -10.00
CA TRP A 27 -10.05 3.71 -10.26
C TRP A 27 -9.98 2.73 -11.43
N PRO A 28 -10.47 1.49 -11.31
CA PRO A 28 -10.37 0.49 -12.35
C PRO A 28 -11.36 0.76 -13.48
N ILE A 29 -10.94 0.54 -14.71
CA ILE A 29 -11.78 0.60 -15.91
C ILE A 29 -12.16 -0.81 -16.33
N GLY A 30 -13.36 -1.23 -15.95
CA GLY A 30 -13.83 -2.60 -16.12
C GLY A 30 -13.22 -3.58 -15.12
N SER A 31 -13.61 -4.85 -15.23
CA SER A 31 -13.13 -5.93 -14.35
C SER A 31 -12.96 -7.23 -15.13
N GLY A 32 -12.19 -8.17 -14.60
CA GLY A 32 -11.94 -9.47 -15.20
C GLY A 32 -11.43 -9.36 -16.64
N LYS A 33 -12.11 -9.97 -17.60
CA LYS A 33 -11.74 -9.94 -19.03
C LYS A 33 -11.96 -8.58 -19.68
N ASN A 34 -12.83 -7.76 -19.11
CA ASN A 34 -13.17 -6.43 -19.61
C ASN A 34 -12.28 -5.33 -19.02
N PHE A 35 -11.37 -5.69 -18.14
CA PHE A 35 -10.42 -4.75 -17.56
C PHE A 35 -9.50 -4.16 -18.64
N ARG A 36 -9.32 -2.82 -18.63
CA ARG A 36 -8.53 -2.09 -19.63
C ARG A 36 -7.40 -1.27 -19.01
N GLY A 37 -7.55 -0.84 -17.77
CA GLY A 37 -6.58 0.01 -17.12
C GLY A 37 -7.11 0.60 -15.83
N VAL A 38 -6.41 1.56 -15.28
CA VAL A 38 -6.90 2.37 -14.15
C VAL A 38 -6.84 3.85 -14.48
N TYR A 39 -7.81 4.57 -14.02
CA TYR A 39 -7.80 6.02 -13.96
C TYR A 39 -7.06 6.47 -12.70
N ASP A 40 -6.03 7.27 -12.85
CA ASP A 40 -5.30 7.92 -11.76
C ASP A 40 -5.95 9.27 -11.46
N ARG A 41 -6.45 9.44 -10.23
CA ARG A 41 -7.20 10.64 -9.83
C ARG A 41 -6.32 11.87 -9.66
N ASP A 42 -5.05 11.70 -9.30
CA ASP A 42 -4.11 12.80 -9.09
C ASP A 42 -3.68 13.42 -10.42
N THR A 43 -3.31 12.57 -11.38
CA THR A 43 -2.87 13.02 -12.70
C THR A 43 -4.00 13.23 -13.70
N ARG A 44 -5.20 12.73 -13.41
CA ARG A 44 -6.37 12.70 -14.30
C ARG A 44 -6.11 11.98 -15.63
N LYS A 45 -5.30 10.92 -15.58
CA LYS A 45 -4.95 10.11 -16.73
C LYS A 45 -5.38 8.67 -16.55
N VAL A 46 -5.61 8.01 -17.65
CA VAL A 46 -5.80 6.55 -17.71
C VAL A 46 -4.44 5.89 -17.93
N LEU A 47 -4.08 4.99 -17.03
CA LEU A 47 -2.92 4.12 -17.15
C LEU A 47 -3.34 2.82 -17.81
N VAL A 48 -2.84 2.59 -19.01
CA VAL A 48 -3.12 1.38 -19.80
C VAL A 48 -1.95 0.42 -19.67
N PHE A 49 -2.27 -0.82 -19.39
CA PHE A 49 -1.26 -1.87 -19.21
C PHE A 49 -1.32 -2.81 -20.43
N SER A 50 -0.20 -3.00 -21.09
CA SER A 50 -0.08 -4.01 -22.13
C SER A 50 -0.19 -5.42 -21.53
N ASP A 51 -0.80 -6.34 -22.29
CA ASP A 51 -0.95 -7.76 -21.92
C ASP A 51 0.42 -8.37 -21.62
N THR A 52 0.84 -8.33 -20.36
CA THR A 52 2.07 -8.95 -19.92
C THR A 52 1.83 -10.44 -19.74
N GLN A 53 2.39 -11.24 -20.62
CA GLN A 53 2.37 -12.68 -20.47
C GLN A 53 2.93 -13.07 -19.09
N LYS A 54 2.03 -13.37 -18.13
CA LYS A 54 2.33 -14.02 -16.84
C LYS A 54 3.37 -13.34 -15.94
N GLY A 55 3.32 -12.02 -15.79
CA GLY A 55 4.10 -11.35 -14.75
C GLY A 55 5.62 -11.31 -14.96
N THR A 56 6.13 -11.61 -16.16
CA THR A 56 7.57 -11.71 -16.44
C THR A 56 8.15 -10.54 -17.23
N LYS A 57 7.34 -9.59 -17.69
CA LYS A 57 7.80 -8.35 -18.35
C LYS A 57 7.20 -7.14 -17.65
N GLU A 58 8.00 -6.09 -17.51
CA GLU A 58 7.52 -4.76 -17.16
C GLU A 58 6.45 -4.35 -18.17
N GLY A 59 5.24 -4.10 -17.70
CA GLY A 59 4.17 -3.56 -18.51
C GLY A 59 4.58 -2.16 -18.95
N ILE A 60 4.54 -1.87 -20.23
CA ILE A 60 4.66 -0.50 -20.70
C ILE A 60 3.37 0.20 -20.28
N GLU A 61 3.47 1.11 -19.32
CA GLU A 61 2.36 1.98 -18.92
C GLU A 61 2.24 3.08 -19.99
N GLU A 62 1.11 3.11 -20.67
CA GLU A 62 0.74 4.25 -21.48
C GLU A 62 -0.17 5.14 -20.65
N GLU A 63 0.15 6.44 -20.56
CA GLU A 63 -0.63 7.43 -19.84
C GLU A 63 -1.45 8.25 -20.84
N ILE A 64 -2.76 8.08 -20.84
CA ILE A 64 -3.68 8.76 -21.77
C ILE A 64 -4.57 9.71 -20.95
N PRO A 65 -4.60 11.01 -21.25
CA PRO A 65 -5.57 11.92 -20.64
C PRO A 65 -7.01 11.47 -20.92
N VAL A 66 -7.91 11.62 -19.94
CA VAL A 66 -9.31 11.18 -20.09
C VAL A 66 -10.01 11.85 -21.27
N ASP A 67 -9.66 13.10 -21.56
CA ASP A 67 -10.24 13.88 -22.65
C ASP A 67 -9.59 13.59 -24.02
N ASP A 68 -8.55 12.77 -24.07
CA ASP A 68 -7.85 12.46 -25.34
C ASP A 68 -8.69 11.50 -26.19
N PRO A 69 -8.95 11.82 -27.47
CA PRO A 69 -9.64 10.90 -28.38
C PRO A 69 -8.99 9.55 -28.53
N HIS A 70 -7.66 9.45 -28.34
CA HIS A 70 -6.89 8.20 -28.39
C HIS A 70 -7.34 7.19 -27.31
N LEU A 71 -7.97 7.66 -26.24
CA LEU A 71 -8.52 6.76 -25.22
C LEU A 71 -9.52 5.77 -25.81
N LEU A 72 -10.28 6.14 -26.83
CA LEU A 72 -11.24 5.26 -27.50
C LEU A 72 -10.60 4.13 -28.34
N ASP A 73 -9.30 4.19 -28.59
CA ASP A 73 -8.56 3.08 -29.23
C ASP A 73 -8.31 1.93 -28.23
N VAL A 74 -8.37 2.23 -26.93
CA VAL A 74 -8.06 1.30 -25.83
C VAL A 74 -9.30 0.84 -25.08
N VAL A 75 -10.23 1.76 -24.81
CA VAL A 75 -11.49 1.50 -24.11
C VAL A 75 -12.67 1.64 -25.04
N SER A 76 -13.76 0.89 -24.78
CA SER A 76 -15.00 1.08 -25.52
C SER A 76 -15.68 2.40 -25.16
N LEU A 77 -16.57 2.90 -26.04
CA LEU A 77 -17.36 4.09 -25.75
C LEU A 77 -18.15 3.94 -24.45
N GLU A 78 -18.80 2.78 -24.26
CA GLU A 78 -19.53 2.45 -23.03
C GLU A 78 -18.64 2.53 -21.77
N GLN A 79 -17.43 1.99 -21.85
CA GLN A 79 -16.48 2.06 -20.72
C GLN A 79 -16.03 3.49 -20.44
N LYS A 80 -15.87 4.32 -21.46
CA LYS A 80 -15.53 5.73 -21.31
C LYS A 80 -16.68 6.50 -20.65
N GLU A 81 -17.90 6.33 -21.11
CA GLU A 81 -19.10 6.95 -20.53
C GLU A 81 -19.28 6.54 -19.05
N THR A 82 -19.16 5.24 -18.76
CA THR A 82 -19.18 4.74 -17.37
C THR A 82 -18.09 5.38 -16.51
N LEU A 83 -16.86 5.46 -17.02
CA LEU A 83 -15.74 6.08 -16.32
C LEU A 83 -16.01 7.57 -16.02
N GLU A 84 -16.55 8.32 -16.96
CA GLU A 84 -16.89 9.74 -16.78
C GLU A 84 -17.95 9.91 -15.68
N GLU A 85 -18.99 9.08 -15.65
CA GLU A 85 -20.01 9.06 -14.60
C GLU A 85 -19.40 8.70 -13.22
N GLU A 86 -18.54 7.68 -13.18
CA GLU A 86 -17.87 7.26 -11.95
C GLU A 86 -16.90 8.33 -11.43
N ILE A 87 -16.18 9.05 -12.30
CA ILE A 87 -15.33 10.18 -11.93
C ILE A 87 -16.16 11.30 -11.30
N GLU A 88 -17.31 11.63 -11.86
CA GLU A 88 -18.21 12.65 -11.30
C GLU A 88 -18.68 12.25 -9.89
N LEU A 89 -19.07 10.99 -9.70
CA LEU A 89 -19.45 10.45 -8.40
C LEU A 89 -18.28 10.48 -7.39
N LEU A 90 -17.08 10.12 -7.82
CA LEU A 90 -15.89 10.14 -6.99
C LEU A 90 -15.50 11.56 -6.58
N ASP A 91 -15.57 12.50 -7.50
CA ASP A 91 -15.24 13.91 -7.22
C ASP A 91 -16.31 14.57 -6.31
N GLY A 92 -17.55 14.07 -6.35
CA GLY A 92 -18.65 14.58 -5.51
C GLY A 92 -18.76 13.92 -4.13
N ALA A 93 -18.41 12.65 -3.99
CA ALA A 93 -18.71 11.85 -2.79
C ALA A 93 -17.49 11.25 -2.08
N ALA A 94 -16.39 10.98 -2.78
CA ALA A 94 -15.22 10.41 -2.17
C ALA A 94 -14.42 11.45 -1.39
N ALA A 95 -13.78 11.03 -0.31
CA ALA A 95 -12.88 11.90 0.45
C ALA A 95 -11.71 12.37 -0.44
N GLU A 96 -11.35 13.65 -0.33
CA GLU A 96 -10.13 14.16 -0.91
C GLU A 96 -8.90 13.61 -0.17
N PHE A 97 -7.80 13.47 -0.91
CA PHE A 97 -6.55 13.02 -0.33
C PHE A 97 -6.00 14.06 0.65
N ASP A 98 -5.67 13.62 1.87
CA ASP A 98 -5.09 14.43 2.93
C ASP A 98 -4.02 13.63 3.67
N GLN A 99 -2.75 14.00 3.45
CA GLN A 99 -1.59 13.35 4.05
C GLN A 99 -1.61 13.36 5.58
N GLU A 100 -2.13 14.42 6.19
CA GLU A 100 -2.20 14.52 7.64
C GLU A 100 -3.22 13.55 8.22
N LYS A 101 -4.39 13.43 7.60
CA LYS A 101 -5.41 12.44 7.98
C LYS A 101 -4.91 11.00 7.75
N VAL A 102 -4.18 10.75 6.67
CA VAL A 102 -3.55 9.44 6.42
C VAL A 102 -2.57 9.10 7.54
N SER A 103 -1.71 10.03 7.93
CA SER A 103 -0.73 9.78 9.00
C SER A 103 -1.36 9.60 10.38
N LYS A 104 -2.56 10.14 10.62
CA LYS A 104 -3.35 9.94 11.84
C LYS A 104 -4.21 8.67 11.81
N GLY A 105 -4.32 8.00 10.65
CA GLY A 105 -5.19 6.83 10.46
C GLY A 105 -6.68 7.18 10.32
N GLU A 106 -7.00 8.43 10.05
CA GLU A 106 -8.37 8.92 9.85
C GLU A 106 -8.83 8.75 8.38
N LEU A 107 -7.87 8.60 7.46
CA LEU A 107 -8.10 8.42 6.04
C LEU A 107 -7.24 7.26 5.52
N SER A 108 -7.87 6.34 4.79
CA SER A 108 -7.21 5.19 4.17
C SER A 108 -7.16 5.37 2.66
N PRO A 109 -5.95 5.59 2.07
CA PRO A 109 -5.80 5.60 0.63
C PRO A 109 -6.01 4.19 0.06
N VAL A 110 -6.82 4.09 -1.00
CA VAL A 110 -7.19 2.82 -1.64
C VAL A 110 -6.63 2.78 -3.05
N PHE A 111 -5.97 1.66 -3.38
CA PHE A 111 -5.41 1.40 -4.69
C PHE A 111 -5.98 0.10 -5.26
N PHE A 112 -6.39 0.14 -6.50
CA PHE A 112 -6.82 -1.03 -7.24
C PHE A 112 -5.68 -1.56 -8.10
N GLY A 113 -5.43 -2.86 -8.01
CA GLY A 113 -4.34 -3.50 -8.73
C GLY A 113 -4.43 -5.03 -8.62
N SER A 114 -3.53 -5.74 -9.29
CA SER A 114 -3.42 -7.19 -9.23
C SER A 114 -1.97 -7.63 -9.05
N ALA A 115 -1.69 -8.21 -7.88
CA ALA A 115 -0.38 -8.80 -7.60
C ALA A 115 -0.09 -10.05 -8.45
N LEU A 116 -1.13 -10.72 -8.96
CA LEU A 116 -0.97 -11.94 -9.77
C LEU A 116 -0.33 -11.66 -11.12
N ILE A 117 -0.69 -10.53 -11.72
CA ILE A 117 -0.20 -10.10 -13.04
C ILE A 117 0.69 -8.86 -12.96
N ASN A 118 1.10 -8.45 -11.75
CA ASN A 118 1.88 -7.25 -11.43
C ASN A 118 1.25 -5.93 -11.91
N PHE A 119 -0.06 -5.92 -12.13
CA PHE A 119 -0.79 -4.75 -12.57
C PHE A 119 -0.90 -3.73 -11.45
N GLY A 120 -0.53 -2.47 -11.72
CA GLY A 120 -0.64 -1.35 -10.78
C GLY A 120 0.30 -1.42 -9.56
N VAL A 121 1.15 -2.45 -9.45
CA VAL A 121 2.03 -2.64 -8.28
C VAL A 121 3.11 -1.56 -8.22
N GLU A 122 3.70 -1.19 -9.36
CA GLU A 122 4.72 -0.14 -9.42
C GLU A 122 4.14 1.21 -9.04
N THR A 123 2.99 1.57 -9.61
CA THR A 123 2.26 2.81 -9.28
C THR A 123 1.90 2.86 -7.80
N PHE A 124 1.37 1.75 -7.25
CA PHE A 124 1.12 1.64 -5.81
C PHE A 124 2.40 1.88 -4.99
N LEU A 125 3.52 1.26 -5.34
CA LEU A 125 4.77 1.42 -4.61
C LEU A 125 5.32 2.85 -4.67
N LYS A 126 5.20 3.53 -5.80
CA LYS A 126 5.57 4.94 -5.93
C LYS A 126 4.78 5.82 -4.97
N HIS A 127 3.46 5.67 -4.95
CA HIS A 127 2.59 6.38 -4.00
C HIS A 127 2.87 5.98 -2.56
N PHE A 128 3.04 4.68 -2.29
CA PHE A 128 3.35 4.17 -0.95
C PHE A 128 4.62 4.81 -0.36
N LEU A 129 5.67 4.98 -1.16
CA LEU A 129 6.90 5.67 -0.72
C LEU A 129 6.64 7.14 -0.35
N ALA A 130 5.77 7.83 -1.08
CA ALA A 130 5.39 9.21 -0.77
C ALA A 130 4.48 9.31 0.47
N LEU A 131 3.63 8.30 0.70
CA LEU A 131 2.71 8.22 1.83
C LEU A 131 3.40 7.87 3.16
N THR A 132 4.52 7.15 3.10
CA THR A 132 5.21 6.69 4.31
C THR A 132 5.98 7.83 4.97
N SER A 133 5.72 8.03 6.25
CA SER A 133 6.47 8.97 7.08
C SER A 133 7.73 8.33 7.68
N SER A 134 8.66 9.17 8.13
CA SER A 134 9.75 8.72 9.01
C SER A 134 9.20 8.07 10.29
N PRO A 135 9.98 7.21 10.95
CA PRO A 135 9.56 6.63 12.23
C PRO A 135 9.13 7.71 13.23
N LEU A 136 7.98 7.50 13.84
CA LEU A 136 7.44 8.42 14.85
C LEU A 136 8.00 8.13 16.24
N PRO A 137 8.08 9.15 17.13
CA PRO A 137 8.38 8.94 18.55
C PRO A 137 7.43 7.93 19.18
N ARG A 138 7.93 7.12 20.10
CA ARG A 138 7.15 6.09 20.79
C ARG A 138 7.05 6.38 22.28
N PRO A 139 5.84 6.30 22.89
CA PRO A 139 5.69 6.36 24.34
C PRO A 139 6.32 5.11 24.98
N ALA A 140 7.02 5.29 26.07
CA ALA A 140 7.59 4.25 26.91
C ALA A 140 7.47 4.64 28.39
N ASP A 141 7.69 3.70 29.31
CA ASP A 141 7.62 3.97 30.75
C ASP A 141 8.62 5.03 31.20
N CYS A 142 9.75 5.16 30.50
CA CYS A 142 10.78 6.19 30.75
C CYS A 142 10.46 7.55 30.09
N GLY A 143 9.35 7.69 29.39
CA GLY A 143 8.98 8.89 28.62
C GLY A 143 8.85 8.62 27.14
N VAL A 144 8.97 9.68 26.30
CA VAL A 144 8.88 9.56 24.85
C VAL A 144 10.27 9.27 24.27
N VAL A 145 10.42 8.14 23.60
CA VAL A 145 11.65 7.75 22.89
C VAL A 145 11.59 8.28 21.45
N ALA A 146 12.45 9.24 21.13
CA ALA A 146 12.58 9.78 19.78
C ALA A 146 13.38 8.82 18.89
N PRO A 147 13.09 8.70 17.58
CA PRO A 147 13.80 7.80 16.68
C PRO A 147 15.30 8.09 16.56
N MET A 148 15.70 9.34 16.77
CA MET A 148 17.10 9.78 16.71
C MET A 148 17.85 9.64 18.04
N THR A 149 17.25 9.08 19.10
CA THR A 149 17.92 8.76 20.35
C THR A 149 19.03 7.74 20.09
N GLU A 150 20.23 7.95 20.67
CA GLU A 150 21.39 7.08 20.44
C GLU A 150 21.23 5.67 21.04
N GLU A 151 20.47 5.57 22.12
CA GLU A 151 20.19 4.30 22.76
C GLU A 151 19.30 3.42 21.88
N PHE A 152 19.74 2.15 21.73
CA PHE A 152 19.00 1.18 20.95
C PHE A 152 17.72 0.75 21.66
N SER A 153 16.59 0.93 21.00
CA SER A 153 15.31 0.35 21.42
C SER A 153 14.59 -0.28 20.23
N ALA A 154 13.90 -1.38 20.51
CA ALA A 154 13.17 -2.12 19.49
C ALA A 154 12.06 -2.98 20.11
N PHE A 155 11.11 -3.41 19.30
CA PHE A 155 10.12 -4.40 19.71
C PHE A 155 9.95 -5.50 18.65
N VAL A 156 9.63 -6.70 19.10
CA VAL A 156 9.30 -7.82 18.23
C VAL A 156 7.84 -7.71 17.80
N PHE A 157 7.58 -7.56 16.50
CA PHE A 157 6.22 -7.46 15.99
C PHE A 157 5.73 -8.75 15.33
N LYS A 158 6.64 -9.69 15.02
CA LYS A 158 6.30 -10.97 14.39
C LYS A 158 7.32 -12.04 14.76
N ILE A 159 6.85 -13.25 14.99
CA ILE A 159 7.70 -14.45 15.09
C ILE A 159 7.19 -15.43 14.03
N GLN A 160 8.09 -15.86 13.15
CA GLN A 160 7.78 -16.82 12.10
C GLN A 160 8.60 -18.09 12.29
N ALA A 161 7.89 -19.21 12.30
CA ALA A 161 8.49 -20.55 12.29
C ALA A 161 8.62 -21.06 10.85
N ASN A 162 9.49 -22.04 10.64
CA ASN A 162 9.62 -22.78 9.38
C ASN A 162 9.92 -21.94 8.14
N LEU A 163 10.62 -20.81 8.30
CA LEU A 163 11.06 -20.00 7.15
C LEU A 163 12.01 -20.80 6.25
N ASN A 164 12.84 -21.65 6.86
CA ASN A 164 13.65 -22.64 6.16
C ASN A 164 13.17 -24.05 6.58
N LYS A 165 12.69 -24.84 5.63
CA LYS A 165 12.18 -26.20 5.87
C LYS A 165 13.22 -27.16 6.50
N ASN A 166 14.51 -26.84 6.34
CA ASN A 166 15.60 -27.65 6.88
C ASN A 166 16.01 -27.25 8.31
N HIS A 167 15.46 -26.15 8.84
CA HIS A 167 15.77 -25.66 10.18
C HIS A 167 14.50 -25.42 10.98
N ARG A 168 14.45 -25.97 12.19
CA ARG A 168 13.36 -25.73 13.15
C ARG A 168 13.46 -24.37 13.86
N ALA A 169 14.35 -23.49 13.41
CA ALA A 169 14.55 -22.19 14.00
C ALA A 169 13.31 -21.29 13.78
N ARG A 170 13.02 -20.47 14.77
CA ARG A 170 12.06 -19.38 14.69
C ARG A 170 12.81 -18.08 14.48
N ILE A 171 12.33 -17.25 13.57
CA ILE A 171 12.90 -15.93 13.32
C ILE A 171 11.99 -14.89 13.93
N ALA A 172 12.54 -14.03 14.77
CA ALA A 172 11.87 -12.88 15.33
C ALA A 172 12.14 -11.66 14.43
N PHE A 173 11.07 -11.04 13.95
CA PHE A 173 11.14 -9.79 13.20
C PHE A 173 11.04 -8.63 14.19
N LEU A 174 12.05 -7.79 14.16
CA LEU A 174 12.27 -6.75 15.14
C LEU A 174 12.19 -5.38 14.46
N ARG A 175 11.35 -4.51 14.99
CA ARG A 175 11.27 -3.11 14.56
C ARG A 175 12.18 -2.26 15.45
N THR A 176 13.23 -1.71 14.90
CA THR A 176 14.05 -0.71 15.57
C THR A 176 13.27 0.60 15.72
N CYS A 177 13.18 1.13 16.94
CA CYS A 177 12.51 2.38 17.27
C CYS A 177 13.50 3.52 17.44
N SER A 178 14.71 3.25 17.98
CA SER A 178 15.78 4.23 18.14
C SER A 178 17.15 3.56 18.12
N GLY A 179 18.20 4.35 17.96
CA GLY A 179 19.59 3.89 17.94
C GLY A 179 19.94 3.08 16.70
N ARG A 180 21.01 2.33 16.80
CA ARG A 180 21.53 1.49 15.71
C ARG A 180 21.62 0.04 16.11
N PHE A 181 21.16 -0.85 15.25
CA PHE A 181 21.37 -2.28 15.38
C PHE A 181 22.80 -2.64 14.96
N ALA A 182 23.45 -3.49 15.73
CA ALA A 182 24.70 -4.13 15.35
C ALA A 182 24.62 -5.64 15.63
N ALA A 183 25.07 -6.45 14.69
CA ALA A 183 25.10 -7.90 14.88
C ALA A 183 26.00 -8.26 16.07
N GLY A 184 25.50 -9.14 16.94
CA GLY A 184 26.19 -9.55 18.16
C GLY A 184 26.07 -8.59 19.34
N MET A 185 25.32 -7.49 19.22
CA MET A 185 25.08 -6.59 20.34
C MET A 185 24.29 -7.27 21.46
N GLU A 186 24.58 -6.89 22.69
CA GLU A 186 23.82 -7.30 23.87
C GLU A 186 22.73 -6.27 24.17
N VAL A 187 21.51 -6.73 24.35
CA VAL A 187 20.36 -5.89 24.67
C VAL A 187 19.65 -6.41 25.90
N TYR A 188 18.95 -5.52 26.61
CA TYR A 188 18.11 -5.91 27.72
C TYR A 188 16.70 -6.25 27.24
N HIS A 189 16.24 -7.47 27.49
CA HIS A 189 14.89 -7.92 27.20
C HIS A 189 13.97 -7.58 28.38
N VAL A 190 13.19 -6.54 28.22
CA VAL A 190 12.38 -5.96 29.31
C VAL A 190 11.39 -6.98 29.89
N GLN A 191 10.64 -7.67 29.05
CA GLN A 191 9.62 -8.65 29.47
C GLN A 191 10.24 -9.90 30.13
N GLY A 192 11.39 -10.34 29.67
CA GLY A 192 12.09 -11.50 30.20
C GLY A 192 13.06 -11.16 31.35
N VAL A 193 13.25 -9.88 31.64
CA VAL A 193 14.15 -9.37 32.71
C VAL A 193 15.56 -9.99 32.59
N ASN A 194 16.06 -10.12 31.36
CA ASN A 194 17.35 -10.75 31.07
C ASN A 194 18.07 -10.08 29.91
N LYS A 195 19.36 -10.37 29.78
CA LYS A 195 20.15 -9.93 28.65
C LYS A 195 20.06 -10.95 27.51
N LEU A 196 19.90 -10.45 26.30
CA LEU A 196 19.90 -11.22 25.07
C LEU A 196 21.00 -10.72 24.14
N ARG A 197 21.58 -11.63 23.36
CA ARG A 197 22.50 -11.28 22.29
C ARG A 197 21.82 -11.43 20.94
N LEU A 198 21.78 -10.34 20.18
CA LEU A 198 21.21 -10.32 18.85
C LEU A 198 22.26 -10.72 17.83
N LEU A 199 22.13 -11.90 17.22
CA LEU A 199 23.21 -12.51 16.43
C LEU A 199 23.17 -12.12 14.95
N HIS A 200 21.96 -11.95 14.35
CA HIS A 200 21.79 -11.68 12.92
C HIS A 200 20.81 -10.54 12.69
N PRO A 201 21.02 -9.72 11.63
CA PRO A 201 20.04 -8.76 11.16
C PRO A 201 18.92 -9.45 10.41
#